data_350e306a23abea6dd13569a472ef5dd8
#
_entry.id   350e306a23abea6dd13569a472ef5dd8
#
_cell.length_a   1.000
_cell.length_b   1.000
_cell.length_c   1.000
_cell.angle_alpha   90.00
_cell.angle_beta   90.00
_cell.angle_gamma   90.00
#
_symmetry.space_group_name_H-M   'P 1'
#
loop_
_entity.id
_entity.type
_entity.pdbx_description
1 polymer ?
#
loop_
_entity_poly.entity_id
_entity_poly.type
_entity_poly.pdbx_seq_one_letter_code
_entity_poly.pdbx_strand_id
1 'polypeptide(L)'
;LHQAIEAREGLEIQAENQTVASVTFQNYFRLYDKLAGMTGTALTEAGEFSEIYKLEVASIPTNVEVQRADHDDEVYRTTEERDDAVIELIADCRERGQPVLVGTVTIEKSEALSAVLKKRKIPHNVLNARFHAEEARIIAEAGVPGAVTIATNMAGRGTDIQLGGNLDICLLYTSPSPRDSSK
;
A
#
# COMPACT_ATOMS: atom_id res chain seq x y z
N LEU A 1 4.34 -26.63 26.88
CA LEU A 1 4.80 -25.60 27.83
C LEU A 1 3.82 -24.43 27.88
N HIS A 2 3.33 -23.94 26.74
CA HIS A 2 2.38 -22.80 26.66
C HIS A 2 1.09 -23.11 27.39
N GLN A 3 0.44 -24.24 27.09
CA GLN A 3 -0.79 -24.69 27.74
C GLN A 3 -0.63 -24.89 29.24
N ALA A 4 0.55 -25.35 29.69
CA ALA A 4 0.82 -25.49 31.12
C ALA A 4 0.92 -24.15 31.85
N ILE A 5 1.41 -23.11 31.16
CA ILE A 5 1.45 -21.76 31.71
C ILE A 5 0.04 -21.14 31.71
N GLU A 6 -0.72 -21.32 30.62
CA GLU A 6 -2.12 -20.87 30.55
C GLU A 6 -2.98 -21.48 31.65
N ALA A 7 -2.83 -22.80 31.89
CA ALA A 7 -3.54 -23.49 32.94
C ALA A 7 -3.14 -22.98 34.35
N ARG A 8 -1.84 -22.69 34.56
CA ARG A 8 -1.34 -22.16 35.84
C ARG A 8 -1.87 -20.78 36.13
N GLU A 9 -1.94 -19.92 35.10
CA GLU A 9 -2.42 -18.54 35.20
C GLU A 9 -3.98 -18.45 35.18
N GLY A 10 -4.69 -19.58 35.07
CA GLY A 10 -6.16 -19.64 35.02
C GLY A 10 -6.76 -19.06 33.76
N LEU A 11 -5.99 -19.02 32.67
CA LEU A 11 -6.44 -18.59 31.35
C LEU A 11 -7.11 -19.76 30.61
N GLU A 12 -7.96 -19.44 29.63
CA GLU A 12 -8.53 -20.45 28.75
C GLU A 12 -7.42 -21.09 27.91
N ILE A 13 -7.30 -22.42 27.99
CA ILE A 13 -6.25 -23.18 27.29
C ILE A 13 -6.53 -23.14 25.80
N GLN A 14 -5.62 -22.53 25.03
CA GLN A 14 -5.72 -22.46 23.57
C GLN A 14 -5.32 -23.78 22.93
N ALA A 15 -5.97 -24.10 21.78
CA ALA A 15 -5.61 -25.27 20.99
C ALA A 15 -4.19 -25.11 20.44
N GLU A 16 -3.34 -26.07 20.70
CA GLU A 16 -1.97 -26.09 20.19
C GLU A 16 -1.96 -26.68 18.76
N ASN A 17 -1.45 -25.89 17.81
CA ASN A 17 -1.28 -26.34 16.44
C ASN A 17 0.03 -27.09 16.29
N GLN A 18 -0.05 -28.34 15.85
CA GLN A 18 1.14 -29.11 15.52
C GLN A 18 1.46 -28.97 14.03
N THR A 19 2.65 -28.46 13.72
CA THR A 19 3.15 -28.42 12.35
C THR A 19 3.41 -29.86 11.87
N VAL A 20 2.62 -30.33 10.92
CA VAL A 20 2.74 -31.68 10.36
C VAL A 20 3.85 -31.73 9.31
N ALA A 21 3.99 -30.68 8.51
CA ALA A 21 5.02 -30.55 7.49
C ALA A 21 5.24 -29.06 7.15
N SER A 22 6.41 -28.76 6.62
CA SER A 22 6.72 -27.45 6.02
C SER A 22 7.23 -27.65 4.60
N VAL A 23 6.85 -26.75 3.70
CA VAL A 23 7.27 -26.73 2.30
C VAL A 23 7.62 -25.30 1.92
N THR A 24 8.64 -25.11 1.09
CA THR A 24 8.96 -23.79 0.54
C THR A 24 7.92 -23.39 -0.50
N PHE A 25 7.72 -22.07 -0.72
CA PHE A 25 6.84 -21.57 -1.78
C PHE A 25 7.23 -22.12 -3.16
N GLN A 26 8.53 -22.19 -3.44
CA GLN A 26 9.04 -22.73 -4.70
C GLN A 26 8.60 -24.18 -4.93
N ASN A 27 8.75 -25.02 -3.92
CA ASN A 27 8.34 -26.42 -4.02
C ASN A 27 6.82 -26.58 -4.08
N TYR A 28 6.08 -25.74 -3.35
CA TYR A 28 4.63 -25.76 -3.37
C TYR A 28 4.07 -25.41 -4.76
N PHE A 29 4.53 -24.32 -5.36
CA PHE A 29 4.05 -23.90 -6.67
C PHE A 29 4.48 -24.83 -7.81
N ARG A 30 5.57 -25.57 -7.66
CA ARG A 30 6.00 -26.59 -8.63
C ARG A 30 5.11 -27.85 -8.67
N LEU A 31 4.17 -27.98 -7.73
CA LEU A 31 3.17 -29.07 -7.74
C LEU A 31 2.07 -28.86 -8.78
N TYR A 32 1.93 -27.65 -9.32
CA TYR A 32 0.89 -27.33 -10.28
C TYR A 32 1.37 -27.59 -11.72
N ASP A 33 0.59 -28.32 -12.50
CA ASP A 33 0.87 -28.59 -13.92
C ASP A 33 0.80 -27.31 -14.78
N LYS A 34 -0.08 -26.36 -14.40
CA LYS A 34 -0.23 -25.06 -15.03
C LYS A 34 -0.03 -23.99 -13.98
N LEU A 35 1.01 -23.20 -14.17
CA LEU A 35 1.32 -22.05 -13.33
C LEU A 35 1.44 -20.81 -14.21
N ALA A 36 0.77 -19.73 -13.83
CA ALA A 36 0.88 -18.43 -14.47
C ALA A 36 0.66 -17.33 -13.44
N GLY A 37 1.12 -16.13 -13.73
CA GLY A 37 0.95 -14.97 -12.88
C GLY A 37 1.06 -13.68 -13.67
N MET A 38 0.66 -12.58 -13.04
CA MET A 38 0.77 -11.24 -13.61
C MET A 38 1.33 -10.29 -12.56
N THR A 39 2.31 -9.49 -12.97
CA THR A 39 2.90 -8.45 -12.11
C THR A 39 3.55 -7.39 -12.97
N GLY A 40 3.63 -6.16 -12.49
CA GLY A 40 4.36 -5.07 -13.14
C GLY A 40 5.88 -5.16 -13.04
N THR A 41 6.44 -6.10 -12.26
CA THR A 41 7.86 -6.18 -11.92
C THR A 41 8.52 -7.52 -12.27
N ALA A 42 7.88 -8.37 -13.09
CA ALA A 42 8.40 -9.71 -13.37
C ALA A 42 9.67 -9.72 -14.24
N LEU A 43 9.89 -8.69 -15.06
CA LEU A 43 10.97 -8.70 -16.05
C LEU A 43 12.35 -8.70 -15.40
N THR A 44 12.52 -8.02 -14.26
CA THR A 44 13.78 -8.00 -13.50
C THR A 44 14.16 -9.37 -12.96
N GLU A 45 13.16 -10.21 -12.67
CA GLU A 45 13.30 -11.55 -12.08
C GLU A 45 13.06 -12.68 -13.11
N ALA A 46 13.09 -12.35 -14.41
CA ALA A 46 12.82 -13.32 -15.48
C ALA A 46 13.73 -14.55 -15.43
N GLY A 47 15.00 -14.37 -15.04
CA GLY A 47 15.95 -15.45 -14.84
C GLY A 47 15.51 -16.43 -13.77
N GLU A 48 15.07 -15.93 -12.61
CA GLU A 48 14.59 -16.74 -11.50
C GLU A 48 13.29 -17.50 -11.87
N PHE A 49 12.35 -16.85 -12.55
CA PHE A 49 11.14 -17.52 -13.04
C PHE A 49 11.44 -18.66 -14.01
N SER A 50 12.40 -18.45 -14.92
CA SER A 50 12.82 -19.49 -15.85
C SER A 50 13.53 -20.65 -15.15
N GLU A 51 14.43 -20.37 -14.20
CA GLU A 51 15.23 -21.39 -13.52
C GLU A 51 14.37 -22.25 -12.59
N ILE A 52 13.54 -21.62 -11.76
CA ILE A 52 12.79 -22.31 -10.68
C ILE A 52 11.51 -22.94 -11.23
N TYR A 53 10.73 -22.20 -12.02
CA TYR A 53 9.37 -22.57 -12.41
C TYR A 53 9.23 -22.96 -13.87
N LYS A 54 10.29 -22.77 -14.70
CA LYS A 54 10.27 -22.97 -16.15
C LYS A 54 9.24 -22.07 -16.84
N LEU A 55 9.02 -20.87 -16.29
CA LEU A 55 8.11 -19.87 -16.83
C LEU A 55 8.88 -18.84 -17.67
N GLU A 56 8.30 -18.46 -18.79
CA GLU A 56 8.76 -17.33 -19.60
C GLU A 56 8.01 -16.07 -19.20
N VAL A 57 8.72 -14.94 -19.15
CA VAL A 57 8.14 -13.63 -18.87
C VAL A 57 7.84 -12.91 -20.17
N ALA A 58 6.56 -12.69 -20.44
CA ALA A 58 6.11 -11.90 -21.59
C ALA A 58 5.79 -10.46 -21.15
N SER A 59 6.47 -9.49 -21.74
CA SER A 59 6.17 -8.07 -21.54
C SER A 59 5.00 -7.66 -22.44
N ILE A 60 3.90 -7.24 -21.82
CA ILE A 60 2.73 -6.73 -22.54
C ILE A 60 2.81 -5.20 -22.53
N PRO A 61 2.87 -4.55 -23.70
CA PRO A 61 2.94 -3.09 -23.76
C PRO A 61 1.66 -2.45 -23.23
N THR A 62 1.78 -1.22 -22.72
CA THR A 62 0.63 -0.44 -22.27
C THR A 62 -0.33 -0.13 -23.42
N ASN A 63 -1.64 -0.08 -23.12
CA ASN A 63 -2.66 0.22 -24.13
C ASN A 63 -2.55 1.64 -24.71
N VAL A 64 -2.08 2.59 -23.88
CA VAL A 64 -1.79 3.96 -24.28
C VAL A 64 -0.35 4.31 -23.95
N GLU A 65 0.20 5.32 -24.63
CA GLU A 65 1.54 5.79 -24.37
C GLU A 65 1.71 6.26 -22.92
N VAL A 66 2.83 5.88 -22.29
CA VAL A 66 3.13 6.24 -20.90
C VAL A 66 3.46 7.73 -20.85
N GLN A 67 2.66 8.50 -20.10
CA GLN A 67 2.87 9.94 -19.86
C GLN A 67 3.58 10.24 -18.53
N ARG A 68 3.90 9.19 -17.74
CA ARG A 68 4.60 9.36 -16.46
C ARG A 68 6.02 9.86 -16.70
N ALA A 69 6.37 10.94 -16.01
CA ALA A 69 7.75 11.42 -15.93
C ALA A 69 8.42 10.80 -14.70
N ASP A 70 9.46 10.02 -14.92
CA ASP A 70 10.29 9.48 -13.85
C ASP A 70 11.50 10.40 -13.68
N HIS A 71 11.65 10.95 -12.48
CA HIS A 71 12.77 11.81 -12.11
C HIS A 71 13.88 10.97 -11.48
N ASP A 72 15.11 11.44 -11.61
CA ASP A 72 16.27 10.81 -11.00
C ASP A 72 16.20 10.89 -9.45
N ASP A 73 16.91 9.97 -8.79
CA ASP A 73 17.00 9.92 -7.34
C ASP A 73 17.75 11.14 -6.80
N GLU A 74 17.21 11.76 -5.77
CA GLU A 74 17.87 12.87 -5.06
C GLU A 74 18.60 12.35 -3.83
N VAL A 75 19.87 12.73 -3.69
CA VAL A 75 20.73 12.29 -2.58
C VAL A 75 20.99 13.41 -1.61
N TYR A 76 20.67 13.18 -0.34
CA TYR A 76 20.84 14.14 0.76
C TYR A 76 21.90 13.67 1.75
N ARG A 77 22.59 14.59 2.41
CA ARG A 77 23.64 14.27 3.40
C ARG A 77 23.06 13.74 4.70
N THR A 78 21.88 14.24 5.08
CA THR A 78 21.21 13.87 6.32
C THR A 78 19.74 13.51 6.08
N THR A 79 19.18 12.76 7.00
CA THR A 79 17.75 12.42 6.99
C THR A 79 16.87 13.67 7.15
N GLU A 80 17.34 14.65 7.93
CA GLU A 80 16.62 15.90 8.17
C GLU A 80 16.51 16.73 6.90
N GLU A 81 17.63 16.91 6.17
CA GLU A 81 17.63 17.60 4.87
C GLU A 81 16.67 16.94 3.87
N ARG A 82 16.67 15.61 3.80
CA ARG A 82 15.75 14.87 2.95
C ARG A 82 14.30 15.10 3.35
N ASP A 83 13.99 14.99 4.65
CA ASP A 83 12.62 15.12 5.14
C ASP A 83 12.09 16.54 4.93
N ASP A 84 12.93 17.56 5.09
CA ASP A 84 12.57 18.94 4.77
C ASP A 84 12.27 19.12 3.28
N ALA A 85 13.11 18.58 2.37
CA ALA A 85 12.88 18.65 0.94
C ALA A 85 11.58 17.92 0.53
N VAL A 86 11.31 16.74 1.10
CA VAL A 86 10.04 16.02 0.87
C VAL A 86 8.84 16.85 1.31
N ILE A 87 8.92 17.54 2.44
CA ILE A 87 7.82 18.35 2.95
C ILE A 87 7.59 19.61 2.09
N GLU A 88 8.67 20.22 1.60
CA GLU A 88 8.56 21.36 0.65
C GLU A 88 7.91 20.91 -0.66
N LEU A 89 8.28 19.77 -1.20
CA LEU A 89 7.66 19.19 -2.39
C LEU A 89 6.17 18.87 -2.16
N ILE A 90 5.81 18.32 -1.00
CA ILE A 90 4.41 18.06 -0.64
C ILE A 90 3.60 19.38 -0.60
N ALA A 91 4.17 20.43 -0.01
CA ALA A 91 3.51 21.73 0.08
C ALA A 91 3.28 22.34 -1.31
N ASP A 92 4.29 22.35 -2.17
CA ASP A 92 4.21 22.83 -3.55
C ASP A 92 3.18 22.06 -4.38
N CYS A 93 3.21 20.72 -4.33
CA CYS A 93 2.22 19.89 -5.03
C CYS A 93 0.80 20.20 -4.58
N ARG A 94 0.60 20.38 -3.28
CA ARG A 94 -0.71 20.70 -2.73
C ARG A 94 -1.21 22.07 -3.16
N GLU A 95 -0.34 23.08 -3.19
CA GLU A 95 -0.69 24.43 -3.70
C GLU A 95 -1.13 24.39 -5.17
N ARG A 96 -0.52 23.52 -5.96
CA ARG A 96 -0.90 23.26 -7.36
C ARG A 96 -2.14 22.38 -7.52
N GLY A 97 -2.73 21.87 -6.42
CA GLY A 97 -3.84 20.93 -6.44
C GLY A 97 -3.44 19.52 -6.91
N GLN A 98 -2.17 19.20 -6.96
CA GLN A 98 -1.67 17.88 -7.33
C GLN A 98 -1.75 16.92 -6.14
N PRO A 99 -2.39 15.73 -6.27
CA PRO A 99 -2.38 14.72 -5.22
C PRO A 99 -0.98 14.13 -5.05
N VAL A 100 -0.62 13.80 -3.82
CA VAL A 100 0.70 13.26 -3.46
C VAL A 100 0.56 11.96 -2.70
N LEU A 101 1.27 10.93 -3.16
CA LEU A 101 1.44 9.66 -2.45
C LEU A 101 2.90 9.53 -2.00
N VAL A 102 3.10 9.48 -0.69
CA VAL A 102 4.44 9.33 -0.09
C VAL A 102 4.64 7.91 0.39
N GLY A 103 5.57 7.18 -0.24
CA GLY A 103 5.96 5.84 0.18
C GLY A 103 6.95 5.86 1.34
N THR A 104 6.70 5.10 2.40
CA THR A 104 7.65 4.90 3.50
C THR A 104 7.95 3.43 3.70
N VAL A 105 9.15 3.11 4.16
CA VAL A 105 9.60 1.71 4.33
C VAL A 105 9.01 1.08 5.59
N THR A 106 8.79 1.88 6.66
CA THR A 106 8.30 1.38 7.95
C THR A 106 7.16 2.24 8.51
N ILE A 107 6.38 1.65 9.42
CA ILE A 107 5.29 2.35 10.12
C ILE A 107 5.82 3.54 10.91
N GLU A 108 6.95 3.36 11.61
CA GLU A 108 7.57 4.41 12.42
C GLU A 108 7.96 5.63 11.57
N LYS A 109 8.50 5.42 10.37
CA LYS A 109 8.81 6.51 9.43
C LYS A 109 7.56 7.22 8.95
N SER A 110 6.48 6.48 8.70
CA SER A 110 5.19 7.07 8.31
C SER A 110 4.62 7.96 9.42
N GLU A 111 4.69 7.49 10.67
CA GLU A 111 4.23 8.23 11.85
C GLU A 111 5.10 9.47 12.13
N ALA A 112 6.43 9.36 11.99
CA ALA A 112 7.35 10.48 12.15
C ALA A 112 7.08 11.59 11.12
N LEU A 113 6.94 11.24 9.84
CA LEU A 113 6.58 12.20 8.79
C LEU A 113 5.21 12.82 9.04
N SER A 114 4.22 12.03 9.44
CA SER A 114 2.89 12.52 9.82
C SER A 114 2.97 13.55 10.95
N ALA A 115 3.79 13.31 11.97
CA ALA A 115 3.96 14.26 13.07
C ALA A 115 4.54 15.61 12.60
N VAL A 116 5.47 15.60 11.64
CA VAL A 116 6.03 16.84 11.07
C VAL A 116 5.00 17.56 10.21
N LEU A 117 4.25 16.85 9.34
CA LEU A 117 3.19 17.45 8.53
C LEU A 117 2.07 18.07 9.40
N LYS A 118 1.71 17.44 10.51
CA LYS A 118 0.77 18.00 11.51
C LYS A 118 1.28 19.31 12.10
N LYS A 119 2.57 19.38 12.46
CA LYS A 119 3.19 20.62 12.98
C LYS A 119 3.15 21.74 11.95
N ARG A 120 3.33 21.41 10.66
CA ARG A 120 3.23 22.37 9.54
C ARG A 120 1.78 22.63 9.08
N LYS A 121 0.79 22.02 9.75
CA LYS A 121 -0.65 22.16 9.46
C LYS A 121 -1.02 21.72 8.02
N ILE A 122 -0.33 20.73 7.49
CA ILE A 122 -0.63 20.12 6.19
C ILE A 122 -1.59 18.94 6.44
N PRO A 123 -2.87 19.02 6.01
CA PRO A 123 -3.80 17.91 6.10
C PRO A 123 -3.30 16.72 5.28
N HIS A 124 -3.35 15.53 5.86
CA HIS A 124 -2.90 14.30 5.21
C HIS A 124 -3.57 13.08 5.82
N ASN A 125 -3.61 11.99 5.07
CA ASN A 125 -4.04 10.68 5.50
C ASN A 125 -2.82 9.76 5.68
N VAL A 126 -2.90 8.82 6.62
CA VAL A 126 -1.85 7.80 6.83
C VAL A 126 -2.45 6.43 6.59
N LEU A 127 -1.87 5.70 5.65
CA LEU A 127 -2.24 4.36 5.27
C LEU A 127 -1.16 3.38 5.73
N ASN A 128 -1.43 2.67 6.81
CA ASN A 128 -0.54 1.65 7.35
C ASN A 128 -1.35 0.48 7.91
N ALA A 129 -0.67 -0.63 8.24
CA ALA A 129 -1.30 -1.87 8.70
C ALA A 129 -2.16 -1.76 9.99
N ARG A 130 -2.18 -0.59 10.66
CA ARG A 130 -3.00 -0.38 11.86
C ARG A 130 -4.44 0.08 11.55
N PHE A 131 -4.71 0.56 10.34
CA PHE A 131 -5.99 1.21 9.98
C PHE A 131 -6.75 0.48 8.87
N HIS A 132 -6.79 -0.84 8.91
CA HIS A 132 -7.46 -1.66 7.88
C HIS A 132 -8.92 -1.27 7.59
N ALA A 133 -9.67 -0.86 8.61
CA ALA A 133 -11.08 -0.50 8.43
C ALA A 133 -11.30 0.78 7.59
N GLU A 134 -10.31 1.68 7.58
CA GLU A 134 -10.38 2.94 6.82
C GLU A 134 -9.60 2.88 5.50
N GLU A 135 -8.87 1.78 5.26
CA GLU A 135 -7.96 1.64 4.11
C GLU A 135 -8.65 1.93 2.78
N ALA A 136 -9.79 1.31 2.54
CA ALA A 136 -10.54 1.48 1.27
C ALA A 136 -10.95 2.94 1.04
N ARG A 137 -11.39 3.65 2.10
CA ARG A 137 -11.77 5.05 2.01
C ARG A 137 -10.57 5.95 1.73
N ILE A 138 -9.46 5.74 2.45
CA ILE A 138 -8.22 6.52 2.26
C ILE A 138 -7.69 6.35 0.83
N ILE A 139 -7.71 5.12 0.31
CA ILE A 139 -7.26 4.84 -1.06
C ILE A 139 -8.16 5.53 -2.09
N ALA A 140 -9.48 5.47 -1.89
CA ALA A 140 -10.44 6.11 -2.78
C ALA A 140 -10.25 7.64 -2.86
N GLU A 141 -9.85 8.26 -1.74
CA GLU A 141 -9.61 9.71 -1.64
C GLU A 141 -8.18 10.11 -2.05
N ALA A 142 -7.25 9.17 -2.18
CA ALA A 142 -5.83 9.47 -2.40
C ALA A 142 -5.55 10.20 -3.72
N GLY A 143 -6.40 10.02 -4.73
CA GLY A 143 -6.29 10.70 -6.03
C GLY A 143 -7.04 12.04 -6.13
N VAL A 144 -7.72 12.48 -5.08
CA VAL A 144 -8.45 13.77 -5.07
C VAL A 144 -7.47 14.94 -5.16
N PRO A 145 -7.78 16.02 -5.91
CA PRO A 145 -6.90 17.17 -6.01
C PRO A 145 -6.45 17.72 -4.66
N GLY A 146 -5.13 17.90 -4.49
CA GLY A 146 -4.53 18.39 -3.25
C GLY A 146 -4.51 17.38 -2.08
N ALA A 147 -4.92 16.12 -2.29
CA ALA A 147 -4.81 15.09 -1.29
C ALA A 147 -3.34 14.72 -1.02
N VAL A 148 -3.02 14.50 0.24
CA VAL A 148 -1.69 14.00 0.67
C VAL A 148 -1.90 12.70 1.42
N THR A 149 -1.31 11.62 0.91
CA THR A 149 -1.42 10.28 1.52
C THR A 149 -0.03 9.72 1.80
N ILE A 150 0.24 9.35 3.05
CA ILE A 150 1.46 8.65 3.44
C ILE A 150 1.12 7.16 3.52
N ALA A 151 1.82 6.32 2.76
CA ALA A 151 1.61 4.88 2.75
C ALA A 151 2.89 4.12 3.07
N THR A 152 2.78 2.99 3.78
CA THR A 152 3.88 2.02 3.85
C THR A 152 3.89 1.16 2.58
N ASN A 153 5.05 0.60 2.21
CA ASN A 153 5.23 -0.17 0.97
C ASN A 153 4.20 -1.30 0.74
N MET A 154 3.60 -1.81 1.81
CA MET A 154 2.62 -2.90 1.75
C MET A 154 1.18 -2.40 1.68
N ALA A 155 0.93 -1.13 2.02
CA ALA A 155 -0.42 -0.56 2.04
C ALA A 155 -0.87 -0.15 0.63
N GLY A 156 -2.11 -0.49 0.28
CA GLY A 156 -2.68 -0.18 -1.02
C GLY A 156 -2.21 -1.07 -2.17
N ARG A 157 -1.44 -2.13 -1.92
CA ARG A 157 -1.02 -3.05 -2.96
C ARG A 157 -2.21 -3.79 -3.56
N GLY A 158 -2.29 -3.78 -4.90
CA GLY A 158 -3.41 -4.40 -5.63
C GLY A 158 -4.68 -3.55 -5.67
N THR A 159 -4.62 -2.28 -5.28
CA THR A 159 -5.74 -1.35 -5.32
C THR A 159 -5.39 -0.17 -6.23
N ASP A 160 -6.30 0.17 -7.14
CA ASP A 160 -6.12 1.31 -8.04
C ASP A 160 -6.42 2.62 -7.34
N ILE A 161 -5.52 3.60 -7.49
CA ILE A 161 -5.76 4.99 -7.08
C ILE A 161 -6.21 5.77 -8.32
N GLN A 162 -7.48 6.18 -8.33
CA GLN A 162 -8.05 6.94 -9.44
C GLN A 162 -7.75 8.42 -9.27
N LEU A 163 -7.13 9.03 -10.29
CA LEU A 163 -6.91 10.48 -10.31
C LEU A 163 -8.25 11.21 -10.41
N GLY A 164 -8.46 12.19 -9.54
CA GLY A 164 -9.75 12.86 -9.37
C GLY A 164 -10.62 12.27 -8.25
N GLY A 165 -10.24 11.10 -7.71
CA GLY A 165 -10.99 10.35 -6.71
C GLY A 165 -11.88 9.26 -7.30
N ASN A 166 -12.34 8.34 -6.47
CA ASN A 166 -13.22 7.26 -6.88
C ASN A 166 -14.67 7.73 -6.92
N LEU A 167 -15.24 7.83 -8.13
CA LEU A 167 -16.59 8.34 -8.36
C LEU A 167 -17.67 7.49 -7.68
N ASP A 168 -17.54 6.17 -7.71
CA ASP A 168 -18.51 5.24 -7.14
C ASP A 168 -18.63 5.41 -5.62
N ILE A 169 -17.49 5.60 -4.95
CA ILE A 169 -17.46 5.85 -3.51
C ILE A 169 -17.99 7.27 -3.20
N CYS A 170 -17.63 8.27 -3.99
CA CYS A 170 -18.19 9.62 -3.84
C CYS A 170 -19.71 9.60 -3.97
N LEU A 171 -20.27 8.86 -4.93
CA LEU A 171 -21.71 8.75 -5.13
C LEU A 171 -22.40 8.00 -3.98
N LEU A 172 -21.78 6.95 -3.43
CA LEU A 172 -22.32 6.23 -2.27
C LEU A 172 -22.45 7.11 -1.02
N TYR A 173 -21.51 8.03 -0.81
CA TYR A 173 -21.52 8.92 0.37
C TYR A 173 -22.25 10.25 0.17
N THR A 174 -22.46 10.68 -1.08
CA THR A 174 -23.09 11.97 -1.41
C THR A 174 -24.53 11.82 -1.93
N SER A 175 -24.94 10.64 -2.38
CA SER A 175 -26.33 10.41 -2.77
C SER A 175 -27.21 10.28 -1.53
N PRO A 176 -28.30 11.06 -1.43
CA PRO A 176 -29.26 10.88 -0.35
C PRO A 176 -29.79 9.45 -0.38
N SER A 177 -29.79 8.79 0.79
CA SER A 177 -30.37 7.45 0.91
C SER A 177 -31.81 7.47 0.41
N PRO A 178 -32.28 6.43 -0.32
CA PRO A 178 -33.69 6.32 -0.70
C PRO A 178 -34.66 6.39 0.49
N ARG A 179 -34.19 6.24 1.72
CA ARG A 179 -34.96 6.40 2.96
C ARG A 179 -35.13 7.86 3.40
N ASP A 180 -34.29 8.80 2.89
CA ASP A 180 -34.37 10.22 3.24
C ASP A 180 -35.33 11.00 2.35
N SER A 181 -35.83 10.38 1.26
CA SER A 181 -36.80 10.97 0.32
C SER A 181 -38.27 10.80 0.73
N SER A 182 -38.52 10.22 1.94
CA SER A 182 -39.88 9.98 2.45
C SER A 182 -40.18 10.84 3.69
N LYS A 183 -39.94 12.14 3.60
CA LYS A 183 -40.50 13.14 4.52
C LYS A 183 -41.14 14.27 3.75
#